data_7e1752a01afca0a73fb68d4bbb6b9a67
#
_entry.id   7e1752a01afca0a73fb68d4bbb6b9a67
#
_cell.length_a   1.000
_cell.length_b   1.000
_cell.length_c   1.000
_cell.angle_alpha   90.00
_cell.angle_beta   90.00
_cell.angle_gamma   90.00
#
_symmetry.space_group_name_H-M   'P 1'
#
loop_
_entity.id
_entity.type
_entity.pdbx_description
1 polymer ?
#
loop_
_entity_poly.entity_id
_entity_poly.type
_entity_poly.pdbx_seq_one_letter_code
_entity_poly.pdbx_strand_id
1 'polypeptide(L)'
;IRDVRQIDEALKAQADVLYLGGELMGNRVLLDEVGRLNTPVVLCKDKHHRVDDWLAAAEHIALRGNHHIILGEAGTLSFEPEHAYRLDVDAIVRVRQTCHLPVIANITRLWHNDMPQHILYRLAQAAGVNGIVGSGVD
;
A
#
# COMPACT_ATOMS: atom_id res chain seq x y z
N ILE A 1 -8.03 -0.20 8.63
CA ILE A 1 -9.49 -0.41 8.60
C ILE A 1 -9.84 -1.45 7.54
N ARG A 2 -10.97 -2.11 7.69
CA ARG A 2 -11.41 -3.17 6.78
C ARG A 2 -12.78 -2.93 6.16
N ASP A 3 -13.58 -2.05 6.72
CA ASP A 3 -14.84 -1.66 6.11
C ASP A 3 -15.28 -0.27 6.56
N VAL A 4 -16.33 0.25 5.93
CA VAL A 4 -16.82 1.62 6.16
C VAL A 4 -17.27 1.87 7.59
N ARG A 5 -17.70 0.83 8.32
CA ARG A 5 -18.17 0.98 9.69
C ARG A 5 -17.06 1.37 10.66
N GLN A 6 -15.80 1.11 10.29
CA GLN A 6 -14.63 1.42 11.10
C GLN A 6 -14.13 2.86 10.90
N ILE A 7 -14.62 3.57 9.90
CA ILE A 7 -14.16 4.93 9.60
C ILE A 7 -14.46 5.87 10.77
N ASP A 8 -15.69 5.86 11.27
CA ASP A 8 -16.08 6.74 12.37
C ASP A 8 -15.25 6.46 13.63
N GLU A 9 -15.01 5.20 13.93
CA GLU A 9 -14.18 4.81 15.07
C GLU A 9 -12.75 5.28 14.92
N ALA A 10 -12.17 5.14 13.72
CA ALA A 10 -10.83 5.61 13.43
C ALA A 10 -10.72 7.13 13.58
N LEU A 11 -11.71 7.87 13.09
CA LEU A 11 -11.73 9.32 13.20
C LEU A 11 -11.91 9.78 14.65
N LYS A 12 -12.76 9.11 15.42
CA LYS A 12 -12.93 9.38 16.86
C LYS A 12 -11.65 9.10 17.64
N ALA A 13 -10.88 8.09 17.22
CA ALA A 13 -9.59 7.79 17.81
C ALA A 13 -8.47 8.75 17.35
N GLN A 14 -8.81 9.74 16.54
CA GLN A 14 -7.86 10.73 16.00
C GLN A 14 -6.74 10.09 15.19
N ALA A 15 -7.08 9.11 14.37
CA ALA A 15 -6.12 8.48 13.46
C ALA A 15 -5.55 9.53 12.50
N ASP A 16 -4.23 9.57 12.37
CA ASP A 16 -3.55 10.49 11.46
C ASP A 16 -3.58 10.00 10.02
N VAL A 17 -3.61 8.70 9.83
CA VAL A 17 -3.58 8.04 8.52
C VAL A 17 -4.47 6.81 8.57
N LEU A 18 -5.25 6.57 7.51
CA LEU A 18 -6.02 5.35 7.35
C LEU A 18 -5.25 4.39 6.43
N TYR A 19 -5.05 3.17 6.88
CA TYR A 19 -4.32 2.15 6.13
C TYR A 19 -5.31 1.13 5.55
N LEU A 20 -5.35 1.05 4.21
CA LEU A 20 -6.18 0.09 3.48
C LEU A 20 -5.28 -1.00 2.92
N GLY A 21 -5.41 -2.21 3.44
CA GLY A 21 -4.72 -3.38 2.90
C GLY A 21 -5.12 -3.66 1.46
N GLY A 22 -4.28 -4.40 0.74
CA GLY A 22 -4.48 -4.64 -0.68
C GLY A 22 -5.81 -5.31 -1.03
N GLU A 23 -6.32 -6.17 -0.14
CA GLU A 23 -7.60 -6.83 -0.32
C GLU A 23 -8.80 -5.86 -0.39
N LEU A 24 -8.61 -4.63 0.08
CA LEU A 24 -9.65 -3.61 0.06
C LEU A 24 -9.62 -2.73 -1.18
N MET A 25 -8.64 -2.92 -2.04
CA MET A 25 -8.45 -2.09 -3.24
C MET A 25 -9.68 -2.11 -4.18
N GLY A 26 -10.43 -3.21 -4.19
CA GLY A 26 -11.65 -3.34 -4.99
C GLY A 26 -12.94 -2.96 -4.27
N ASN A 27 -12.87 -2.55 -3.01
CA ASN A 27 -14.07 -2.19 -2.23
C ASN A 27 -14.50 -0.76 -2.53
N ARG A 28 -15.34 -0.58 -3.53
CA ARG A 28 -15.74 0.75 -4.02
C ARG A 28 -16.46 1.58 -2.97
N VAL A 29 -17.28 0.97 -2.13
CA VAL A 29 -17.98 1.68 -1.05
C VAL A 29 -16.96 2.31 -0.08
N LEU A 30 -15.96 1.53 0.31
CA LEU A 30 -14.90 2.01 1.18
C LEU A 30 -14.06 3.10 0.51
N LEU A 31 -13.71 2.92 -0.76
CA LEU A 31 -12.95 3.92 -1.52
C LEU A 31 -13.72 5.24 -1.64
N ASP A 32 -15.03 5.18 -1.87
CA ASP A 32 -15.88 6.37 -1.91
C ASP A 32 -15.87 7.11 -0.57
N GLU A 33 -16.01 6.39 0.52
CA GLU A 33 -16.08 7.01 1.84
C GLU A 33 -14.73 7.63 2.26
N VAL A 34 -13.62 6.92 2.07
CA VAL A 34 -12.30 7.50 2.39
C VAL A 34 -11.95 8.65 1.43
N GLY A 35 -12.48 8.61 0.22
CA GLY A 35 -12.31 9.69 -0.75
C GLY A 35 -12.98 10.99 -0.35
N ARG A 36 -14.02 10.95 0.49
CA ARG A 36 -14.72 12.13 0.99
C ARG A 36 -14.07 12.75 2.22
N LEU A 37 -13.03 12.12 2.74
CA LEU A 37 -12.32 12.59 3.92
C LEU A 37 -11.15 13.47 3.55
N ASN A 38 -10.61 14.19 4.54
CA ASN A 38 -9.33 14.89 4.41
C ASN A 38 -8.17 14.13 5.04
N THR A 39 -8.46 13.01 5.68
CA THR A 39 -7.45 12.16 6.34
C THR A 39 -6.62 11.46 5.28
N PRO A 40 -5.28 11.49 5.38
CA PRO A 40 -4.42 10.74 4.46
C PRO A 40 -4.72 9.25 4.46
N VAL A 41 -4.61 8.63 3.31
CA VAL A 41 -4.92 7.22 3.09
C VAL A 41 -3.72 6.53 2.49
N VAL A 42 -3.29 5.43 3.08
CA VAL A 42 -2.37 4.48 2.44
C VAL A 42 -3.21 3.44 1.72
N LEU A 43 -3.10 3.39 0.41
CA LEU A 43 -3.79 2.42 -0.43
C LEU A 43 -2.79 1.38 -0.92
N CYS A 44 -2.89 0.16 -0.39
CA CYS A 44 -2.02 -0.93 -0.81
C CYS A 44 -2.53 -1.62 -2.07
N LYS A 45 -1.59 -2.05 -2.92
CA LYS A 45 -1.90 -2.85 -4.08
C LYS A 45 -2.27 -4.27 -3.65
N ASP A 46 -3.36 -4.80 -4.20
CA ASP A 46 -3.71 -6.20 -4.02
C ASP A 46 -2.67 -7.08 -4.75
N LYS A 47 -2.31 -8.18 -4.10
CA LYS A 47 -1.33 -9.16 -4.59
C LYS A 47 -1.73 -9.78 -5.92
N HIS A 48 -3.01 -9.79 -6.24
CA HIS A 48 -3.59 -10.42 -7.42
C HIS A 48 -3.87 -9.42 -8.54
N HIS A 49 -3.62 -8.14 -8.35
CA HIS A 49 -3.98 -7.10 -9.30
C HIS A 49 -2.76 -6.42 -9.93
N ARG A 50 -3.02 -5.78 -11.05
CA ARG A 50 -2.00 -5.07 -11.82
C ARG A 50 -1.81 -3.65 -11.29
N VAL A 51 -0.69 -3.04 -11.67
CA VAL A 51 -0.41 -1.63 -11.35
C VAL A 51 -1.52 -0.71 -11.86
N ASP A 52 -2.07 -0.97 -13.04
CA ASP A 52 -3.15 -0.15 -13.60
C ASP A 52 -4.40 -0.16 -12.73
N ASP A 53 -4.72 -1.30 -12.13
CA ASP A 53 -5.86 -1.43 -11.21
C ASP A 53 -5.61 -0.63 -9.93
N TRP A 54 -4.39 -0.65 -9.44
CA TRP A 54 -3.96 0.10 -8.27
C TRP A 54 -4.09 1.61 -8.49
N LEU A 55 -3.59 2.08 -9.62
CA LEU A 55 -3.68 3.50 -9.98
C LEU A 55 -5.14 3.93 -10.22
N ALA A 56 -5.97 3.05 -10.80
CA ALA A 56 -7.39 3.32 -10.97
C ALA A 56 -8.12 3.46 -9.63
N ALA A 57 -7.77 2.62 -8.64
CA ALA A 57 -8.33 2.72 -7.30
C ALA A 57 -7.93 4.04 -6.62
N ALA A 58 -6.67 4.46 -6.77
CA ALA A 58 -6.20 5.74 -6.24
C ALA A 58 -6.94 6.91 -6.91
N GLU A 59 -7.12 6.85 -8.21
CA GLU A 59 -7.89 7.86 -8.96
C GLU A 59 -9.34 7.93 -8.46
N HIS A 60 -9.94 6.80 -8.17
CA HIS A 60 -11.30 6.74 -7.63
C HIS A 60 -11.42 7.51 -6.32
N ILE A 61 -10.45 7.35 -5.42
CA ILE A 61 -10.38 8.11 -4.17
C ILE A 61 -10.20 9.61 -4.45
N ALA A 62 -9.27 9.96 -5.33
CA ALA A 62 -8.97 11.35 -5.67
C ALA A 62 -10.17 12.08 -6.28
N LEU A 63 -10.96 11.39 -7.10
CA LEU A 63 -12.17 11.95 -7.72
C LEU A 63 -13.24 12.31 -6.70
N ARG A 64 -13.20 11.75 -5.50
CA ARG A 64 -14.11 12.11 -4.40
C ARG A 64 -13.61 13.31 -3.58
N GLY A 65 -12.40 13.80 -3.85
CA GLY A 65 -11.84 14.98 -3.24
C GLY A 65 -10.63 14.76 -2.33
N ASN A 66 -10.33 13.52 -1.94
CA ASN A 66 -9.18 13.24 -1.08
C ASN A 66 -7.94 13.01 -1.94
N HIS A 67 -7.04 14.00 -1.94
CA HIS A 67 -5.77 13.93 -2.69
C HIS A 67 -4.59 13.50 -1.81
N HIS A 68 -4.81 13.21 -0.53
CA HIS A 68 -3.76 12.79 0.39
C HIS A 68 -3.61 11.26 0.35
N ILE A 69 -3.16 10.76 -0.78
CA ILE A 69 -3.05 9.33 -1.06
C ILE A 69 -1.59 8.92 -1.09
N ILE A 70 -1.26 7.87 -0.35
CA ILE A 70 0.05 7.23 -0.36
C ILE A 70 -0.15 5.83 -0.93
N LEU A 71 0.64 5.47 -1.93
CA LEU A 71 0.59 4.13 -2.52
C LEU A 71 1.45 3.18 -1.68
N GLY A 72 0.89 2.03 -1.32
CA GLY A 72 1.59 1.02 -0.53
C GLY A 72 1.83 -0.26 -1.33
N GLU A 73 3.07 -0.73 -1.37
CA GLU A 73 3.42 -2.03 -1.93
C GLU A 73 3.74 -2.98 -0.76
N ALA A 74 2.96 -4.05 -0.61
CA ALA A 74 3.07 -4.97 0.51
C ALA A 74 3.27 -6.43 0.05
N GLY A 75 3.61 -6.63 -1.21
CA GLY A 75 3.92 -7.92 -1.77
C GLY A 75 3.10 -8.28 -3.00
N THR A 76 3.67 -9.12 -3.83
CA THR A 76 3.00 -9.73 -4.96
C THR A 76 3.18 -11.25 -4.88
N LEU A 77 2.41 -11.98 -5.67
CA LEU A 77 2.46 -13.45 -5.65
C LEU A 77 3.77 -13.98 -6.23
N SER A 78 4.23 -15.06 -5.64
CA SER A 78 5.35 -15.84 -6.10
C SER A 78 4.91 -17.30 -6.30
N PHE A 79 5.58 -18.03 -7.20
CA PHE A 79 5.34 -19.47 -7.38
C PHE A 79 6.08 -20.32 -6.35
N GLU A 80 6.89 -19.71 -5.47
CA GLU A 80 7.61 -20.46 -4.44
C GLU A 80 6.64 -20.92 -3.33
N PRO A 81 6.52 -22.24 -3.07
CA PRO A 81 5.52 -22.73 -2.13
C PRO A 81 5.73 -22.26 -0.69
N GLU A 82 6.96 -22.10 -0.26
CA GLU A 82 7.29 -21.70 1.11
C GLU A 82 7.30 -20.20 1.31
N HIS A 83 7.46 -19.43 0.23
CA HIS A 83 7.57 -17.97 0.24
C HIS A 83 6.67 -17.40 -0.85
N ALA A 84 5.37 -17.44 -0.57
CA ALA A 84 4.32 -17.12 -1.55
C ALA A 84 4.33 -15.65 -1.99
N TYR A 85 4.95 -14.76 -1.21
CA TYR A 85 4.93 -13.33 -1.50
C TYR A 85 6.33 -12.76 -1.55
N ARG A 86 6.51 -11.80 -2.44
CA ARG A 86 7.76 -11.06 -2.57
C ARG A 86 7.47 -9.60 -2.86
N LEU A 87 8.42 -8.72 -2.54
CA LEU A 87 8.29 -7.29 -2.84
C LEU A 87 8.25 -7.09 -4.36
N ASP A 88 7.26 -6.33 -4.82
CA ASP A 88 7.11 -6.00 -6.24
C ASP A 88 7.91 -4.73 -6.55
N VAL A 89 9.20 -4.90 -6.75
CA VAL A 89 10.13 -3.80 -7.06
C VAL A 89 9.74 -3.13 -8.38
N ASP A 90 9.35 -3.92 -9.38
CA ASP A 90 8.96 -3.40 -10.68
C ASP A 90 7.75 -2.47 -10.58
N ALA A 91 6.76 -2.84 -9.76
CA ALA A 91 5.59 -2.00 -9.54
C ALA A 91 5.97 -0.66 -8.89
N ILE A 92 6.88 -0.69 -7.91
CA ILE A 92 7.35 0.53 -7.24
C ILE A 92 8.04 1.45 -8.26
N VAL A 93 8.96 0.92 -9.04
CA VAL A 93 9.69 1.70 -10.06
C VAL A 93 8.71 2.30 -11.05
N ARG A 94 7.74 1.52 -11.51
CA ARG A 94 6.77 1.96 -12.49
C ARG A 94 5.92 3.13 -11.97
N VAL A 95 5.36 3.02 -10.77
CA VAL A 95 4.52 4.11 -10.24
C VAL A 95 5.33 5.35 -9.89
N ARG A 96 6.58 5.19 -9.49
CA ARG A 96 7.47 6.33 -9.26
C ARG A 96 7.75 7.11 -10.54
N GLN A 97 7.75 6.44 -11.69
CA GLN A 97 7.98 7.08 -12.99
C GLN A 97 6.71 7.68 -13.60
N THR A 98 5.54 7.16 -13.25
CA THR A 98 4.29 7.51 -13.93
C THR A 98 3.32 8.32 -13.06
N CYS A 99 3.61 8.49 -11.78
CA CYS A 99 2.69 9.06 -10.81
C CYS A 99 3.43 9.97 -9.83
N HIS A 100 2.76 10.99 -9.32
CA HIS A 100 3.33 11.93 -8.36
C HIS A 100 3.05 11.55 -6.90
N LEU A 101 2.25 10.52 -6.67
CA LEU A 101 1.90 10.11 -5.32
C LEU A 101 3.11 9.50 -4.60
N PRO A 102 3.23 9.73 -3.28
CA PRO A 102 4.27 9.03 -2.51
C PRO A 102 4.04 7.52 -2.52
N VAL A 103 5.12 6.77 -2.47
CA VAL A 103 5.08 5.30 -2.46
C VAL A 103 5.85 4.81 -1.24
N ILE A 104 5.24 3.90 -0.49
CA ILE A 104 5.91 3.20 0.61
C ILE A 104 5.95 1.70 0.33
N ALA A 105 6.94 1.03 0.88
CA ALA A 105 7.04 -0.43 0.86
C ALA A 105 6.78 -0.96 2.26
N ASN A 106 5.82 -1.88 2.39
CA ASN A 106 5.57 -2.58 3.64
C ASN A 106 6.20 -3.96 3.54
N ILE A 107 7.32 -4.15 4.20
CA ILE A 107 8.11 -5.40 4.13
C ILE A 107 7.89 -6.29 5.35
N THR A 108 6.95 -5.95 6.23
CA THR A 108 6.77 -6.65 7.52
C THR A 108 6.52 -8.14 7.39
N ARG A 109 5.87 -8.57 6.30
CA ARG A 109 5.51 -9.97 6.06
C ARG A 109 6.27 -10.60 4.89
N LEU A 110 7.29 -9.93 4.38
CA LEU A 110 8.00 -10.36 3.17
C LEU A 110 9.37 -10.95 3.46
N TRP A 111 9.94 -10.69 4.63
CA TRP A 111 11.26 -11.19 4.96
C TRP A 111 11.19 -12.64 5.49
N HIS A 112 12.23 -13.39 5.23
CA HIS A 112 12.41 -14.77 5.70
C HIS A 112 13.91 -15.11 5.66
N ASN A 113 14.25 -16.34 6.01
CA ASN A 113 15.66 -16.75 6.11
C ASN A 113 16.46 -16.52 4.81
N ASP A 114 15.82 -16.78 3.65
CA ASP A 114 16.48 -16.63 2.34
C ASP A 114 16.38 -15.19 1.78
N MET A 115 15.55 -14.36 2.40
CA MET A 115 15.41 -12.95 2.06
C MET A 115 15.31 -12.13 3.34
N PRO A 116 16.45 -11.80 3.96
CA PRO A 116 16.46 -11.08 5.23
C PRO A 116 15.96 -9.63 5.07
N GLN A 117 15.45 -9.09 6.15
CA GLN A 117 14.84 -7.76 6.16
C GLN A 117 15.77 -6.67 5.63
N HIS A 118 17.06 -6.73 5.96
CA HIS A 118 18.00 -5.69 5.51
C HIS A 118 18.20 -5.68 4.00
N ILE A 119 18.06 -6.81 3.31
CA ILE A 119 18.11 -6.87 1.85
C ILE A 119 16.85 -6.26 1.24
N LEU A 120 15.68 -6.61 1.79
CA LEU A 120 14.41 -6.00 1.36
C LEU A 120 14.44 -4.49 1.53
N TYR A 121 14.98 -4.02 2.65
CA TYR A 121 15.14 -2.60 2.91
C TYR A 121 15.94 -1.91 1.81
N ARG A 122 17.08 -2.50 1.45
CA ARG A 122 17.92 -1.97 0.36
C ARG A 122 17.24 -2.00 -1.00
N LEU A 123 16.50 -3.07 -1.29
CA LEU A 123 15.75 -3.19 -2.54
C LEU A 123 14.68 -2.11 -2.64
N ALA A 124 13.94 -1.88 -1.56
CA ALA A 124 12.92 -0.84 -1.52
C ALA A 124 13.55 0.55 -1.73
N GLN A 125 14.65 0.83 -1.07
CA GLN A 125 15.38 2.09 -1.24
C GLN A 125 15.85 2.26 -2.69
N ALA A 126 16.43 1.21 -3.28
CA ALA A 126 16.90 1.25 -4.66
C ALA A 126 15.74 1.48 -5.66
N ALA A 127 14.56 0.96 -5.36
CA ALA A 127 13.37 1.18 -6.18
C ALA A 127 12.82 2.61 -6.08
N GLY A 128 13.25 3.37 -5.08
CA GLY A 128 12.89 4.78 -4.95
C GLY A 128 11.68 5.07 -4.09
N VAL A 129 11.38 4.21 -3.09
CA VAL A 129 10.26 4.47 -2.18
C VAL A 129 10.50 5.72 -1.33
N ASN A 130 9.42 6.34 -0.91
CA ASN A 130 9.43 7.50 -0.01
C ASN A 130 9.50 7.07 1.46
N GLY A 131 9.13 5.84 1.76
CA GLY A 131 9.18 5.30 3.11
C GLY A 131 9.08 3.78 3.12
N ILE A 132 9.45 3.20 4.25
CA ILE A 132 9.45 1.75 4.45
C ILE A 132 8.79 1.44 5.79
N VAL A 133 7.87 0.48 5.77
CA VAL A 133 7.27 -0.09 6.97
C VAL A 133 7.91 -1.45 7.21
N GLY A 134 8.57 -1.60 8.33
CA GLY A 134 9.25 -2.83 8.70
C GLY A 134 9.00 -3.20 10.16
N SER A 135 9.59 -4.32 10.62
CA SER A 135 9.39 -4.80 11.99
C SER A 135 10.19 -4.00 12.99
N GLY A 136 10.77 -3.00 12.88
CA GLY A 136 11.47 -2.16 13.86
C GLY A 136 12.58 -2.86 14.68
N VAL A 137 12.91 -4.09 14.33
CA VAL A 137 13.99 -4.85 14.95
C VAL A 137 15.06 -5.11 13.89
N ASP A 138 16.25 -4.77 14.22
CA ASP A 138 17.39 -4.91 13.32
C ASP A 138 17.84 -6.36 13.15
#